data_6ea1b6222791359c3817b3fb8b52058c
#
_entry.id   6ea1b6222791359c3817b3fb8b52058c
#
_cell.length_a   1.000
_cell.length_b   1.000
_cell.length_c   1.000
_cell.angle_alpha   90.00
_cell.angle_beta   90.00
_cell.angle_gamma   90.00
#
_symmetry.space_group_name_H-M   'P 1'
#
loop_
_entity.id
_entity.type
_entity.pdbx_description
1 polymer ?
#
loop_
_entity_poly.entity_id
_entity_poly.type
_entity_poly.pdbx_seq_one_letter_code
_entity_poly.pdbx_strand_id
1 'polypeptide(L)'
;DMHSVSKLVVKISEADVKRARADLHIVNSTLKYCAIKAPFDGRVIKLHIHPHESVTKGQKLLDIVDMKTPEVQAFVPSLWVRWLKSDTPFTVTLEETGKTYQAKIARLVGKVDAVSQTIEVHGMFLENHEELLSGMSGIAIFKKLTANE
;
A
#
# COMPACT_ATOMS: atom_id res chain seq x y z
N ASP A 1 -53.22 9.17 -35.12
CA ASP A 1 -51.76 9.26 -34.88
C ASP A 1 -51.35 10.04 -33.64
N MET A 2 -52.30 10.45 -32.79
CA MET A 2 -51.98 11.09 -31.47
C MET A 2 -51.20 10.15 -30.51
N HIS A 3 -51.37 8.83 -30.59
CA HIS A 3 -50.64 7.87 -29.76
C HIS A 3 -49.15 7.76 -30.10
N SER A 4 -48.73 8.02 -31.34
CA SER A 4 -47.32 7.93 -31.74
C SER A 4 -46.53 9.18 -31.29
N VAL A 5 -47.15 10.34 -31.36
CA VAL A 5 -46.61 11.61 -30.88
C VAL A 5 -46.42 11.57 -29.37
N SER A 6 -47.38 11.04 -28.61
CA SER A 6 -47.30 10.87 -27.16
C SER A 6 -46.12 9.94 -26.74
N LYS A 7 -45.93 8.82 -27.46
CA LYS A 7 -44.79 7.91 -27.18
C LYS A 7 -43.44 8.53 -27.47
N LEU A 8 -43.34 9.36 -28.52
CA LEU A 8 -42.10 10.06 -28.86
C LEU A 8 -41.75 11.10 -27.79
N VAL A 9 -42.74 11.90 -27.36
CA VAL A 9 -42.55 12.90 -26.30
C VAL A 9 -42.11 12.25 -25.00
N VAL A 10 -42.70 11.12 -24.62
CA VAL A 10 -42.27 10.36 -23.42
C VAL A 10 -40.84 9.90 -23.57
N LYS A 11 -40.45 9.33 -24.70
CA LYS A 11 -39.06 8.88 -24.93
C LYS A 11 -38.05 10.03 -24.87
N ILE A 12 -38.40 11.19 -25.42
CA ILE A 12 -37.56 12.40 -25.36
C ILE A 12 -37.39 12.83 -23.87
N SER A 13 -38.48 12.89 -23.11
CA SER A 13 -38.44 13.27 -21.70
C SER A 13 -37.63 12.26 -20.87
N GLU A 14 -37.76 10.97 -21.14
CA GLU A 14 -36.92 9.94 -20.50
C GLU A 14 -35.43 10.10 -20.83
N ALA A 15 -35.10 10.43 -22.08
CA ALA A 15 -33.73 10.70 -22.50
C ALA A 15 -33.16 11.94 -21.80
N ASP A 16 -33.96 13.02 -21.67
CA ASP A 16 -33.58 14.23 -20.97
C ASP A 16 -33.35 13.99 -19.48
N VAL A 17 -34.19 13.21 -18.82
CA VAL A 17 -33.99 12.79 -17.43
C VAL A 17 -32.72 11.97 -17.28
N LYS A 18 -32.45 11.05 -18.20
CA LYS A 18 -31.23 10.23 -18.19
C LYS A 18 -29.99 11.10 -18.36
N ARG A 19 -30.03 12.08 -19.25
CA ARG A 19 -28.95 13.05 -19.46
C ARG A 19 -28.71 13.90 -18.23
N ALA A 20 -29.75 14.49 -17.64
CA ALA A 20 -29.63 15.30 -16.43
C ALA A 20 -29.06 14.51 -15.24
N ARG A 21 -29.43 13.24 -15.11
CA ARG A 21 -28.85 12.35 -14.09
C ARG A 21 -27.36 12.07 -14.34
N ALA A 22 -26.95 11.88 -15.59
CA ALA A 22 -25.55 11.71 -15.96
C ALA A 22 -24.73 12.96 -15.65
N ASP A 23 -25.24 14.14 -15.97
CA ASP A 23 -24.61 15.43 -15.68
C ASP A 23 -24.45 15.64 -14.17
N LEU A 24 -25.50 15.34 -13.39
CA LEU A 24 -25.44 15.36 -11.92
C LEU A 24 -24.37 14.40 -11.38
N HIS A 25 -24.27 13.20 -11.96
CA HIS A 25 -23.26 12.23 -11.55
C HIS A 25 -21.84 12.74 -11.81
N ILE A 26 -21.61 13.39 -12.95
CA ILE A 26 -20.31 14.01 -13.30
C ILE A 26 -19.94 15.08 -12.30
N VAL A 27 -20.87 16.02 -12.01
CA VAL A 27 -20.64 17.09 -11.03
C VAL A 27 -20.36 16.54 -9.63
N ASN A 28 -21.15 15.59 -9.17
CA ASN A 28 -20.94 14.93 -7.87
C ASN A 28 -19.60 14.19 -7.81
N SER A 29 -19.16 13.58 -8.91
CA SER A 29 -17.85 12.94 -8.98
C SER A 29 -16.72 13.96 -8.91
N THR A 30 -16.89 15.12 -9.53
CA THR A 30 -15.92 16.23 -9.46
C THR A 30 -15.81 16.78 -8.04
N LEU A 31 -16.95 16.96 -7.35
CA LEU A 31 -16.98 17.44 -5.96
C LEU A 31 -16.23 16.50 -4.99
N LYS A 32 -16.18 15.20 -5.26
CA LYS A 32 -15.41 14.27 -4.43
C LYS A 32 -13.91 14.57 -4.42
N TYR A 33 -13.38 15.20 -5.46
CA TYR A 33 -11.97 15.60 -5.53
C TYR A 33 -11.68 16.90 -4.76
N CYS A 34 -12.69 17.63 -4.31
CA CYS A 34 -12.51 18.84 -3.50
C CYS A 34 -12.11 18.53 -2.05
N ALA A 35 -12.29 17.28 -1.60
CA ALA A 35 -11.88 16.81 -0.29
C ALA A 35 -11.13 15.48 -0.41
N ILE A 36 -9.83 15.52 -0.27
CA ILE A 36 -8.97 14.34 -0.31
C ILE A 36 -8.84 13.81 1.11
N LYS A 37 -9.32 12.58 1.32
CA LYS A 37 -9.21 11.89 2.61
C LYS A 37 -8.04 10.92 2.58
N ALA A 38 -7.38 10.73 3.73
CA ALA A 38 -6.39 9.67 3.91
C ALA A 38 -7.05 8.30 3.66
N PRO A 39 -6.43 7.41 2.87
CA PRO A 39 -6.98 6.09 2.57
C PRO A 39 -6.86 5.11 3.75
N PHE A 40 -6.00 5.40 4.72
CA PHE A 40 -5.77 4.61 5.92
C PHE A 40 -5.33 5.53 7.08
N ASP A 41 -5.34 5.01 8.30
CA ASP A 41 -4.80 5.68 9.48
C ASP A 41 -3.26 5.62 9.42
N GLY A 42 -2.60 6.77 9.48
CA GLY A 42 -1.15 6.84 9.36
C GLY A 42 -0.59 8.17 9.81
N ARG A 43 0.73 8.28 9.76
CA ARG A 43 1.46 9.51 10.06
C ARG A 43 1.91 10.19 8.77
N VAL A 44 1.65 11.48 8.66
CA VAL A 44 2.21 12.30 7.56
C VAL A 44 3.70 12.47 7.83
N ILE A 45 4.53 12.04 6.89
CA ILE A 45 6.00 12.15 6.98
C ILE A 45 6.56 13.28 6.14
N LYS A 46 5.84 13.69 5.10
CA LYS A 46 6.25 14.79 4.25
C LYS A 46 5.06 15.50 3.61
N LEU A 47 5.09 16.83 3.59
CA LEU A 47 4.21 17.68 2.80
C LEU A 47 4.99 18.17 1.57
N HIS A 48 4.35 18.09 0.40
CA HIS A 48 4.92 18.55 -0.88
C HIS A 48 4.29 19.86 -1.36
N ILE A 49 3.32 20.37 -0.61
CA ILE A 49 2.57 21.58 -0.93
C ILE A 49 2.44 22.47 0.30
N HIS A 50 2.14 23.75 0.06
CA HIS A 50 1.88 24.74 1.09
C HIS A 50 0.41 25.16 1.09
N PRO A 51 -0.09 25.70 2.20
CA PRO A 51 -1.43 26.26 2.24
C PRO A 51 -1.61 27.33 1.14
N HIS A 52 -2.79 27.34 0.50
CA HIS A 52 -3.16 28.26 -0.59
C HIS A 52 -2.41 28.06 -1.91
N GLU A 53 -1.65 26.97 -2.04
CA GLU A 53 -0.99 26.62 -3.29
C GLU A 53 -2.00 25.96 -4.24
N SER A 54 -1.93 26.31 -5.53
CA SER A 54 -2.70 25.66 -6.58
C SER A 54 -2.09 24.32 -6.95
N VAL A 55 -2.90 23.28 -6.98
CA VAL A 55 -2.47 21.93 -7.30
C VAL A 55 -3.06 21.42 -8.61
N THR A 56 -2.36 20.57 -9.29
CA THR A 56 -2.82 19.94 -10.53
C THR A 56 -3.21 18.48 -10.28
N LYS A 57 -4.05 17.93 -11.17
CA LYS A 57 -4.43 16.53 -11.10
C LYS A 57 -3.22 15.62 -11.23
N GLY A 58 -3.04 14.72 -10.26
CA GLY A 58 -1.91 13.78 -10.22
C GLY A 58 -0.68 14.33 -9.50
N GLN A 59 -0.70 15.55 -9.02
CA GLN A 59 0.37 16.11 -8.20
C GLN A 59 0.45 15.42 -6.85
N LYS A 60 1.66 15.14 -6.39
CA LYS A 60 1.94 14.58 -5.08
C LYS A 60 1.72 15.64 -4.01
N LEU A 61 0.84 15.39 -3.06
CA LEU A 61 0.48 16.35 -2.03
C LEU A 61 1.21 16.10 -0.72
N LEU A 62 1.23 14.85 -0.27
CA LEU A 62 1.86 14.44 0.97
C LEU A 62 2.19 12.95 0.95
N ASP A 63 3.09 12.54 1.83
CA ASP A 63 3.43 11.14 2.08
C ASP A 63 2.89 10.72 3.43
N ILE A 64 2.14 9.60 3.44
CA ILE A 64 1.58 8.98 4.65
C ILE A 64 2.20 7.59 4.79
N VAL A 65 2.58 7.25 6.01
CA VAL A 65 3.09 5.91 6.37
C VAL A 65 2.14 5.28 7.37
N ASP A 66 1.79 4.02 7.13
CA ASP A 66 1.13 3.18 8.12
C ASP A 66 2.15 2.76 9.18
N MET A 67 1.86 3.11 10.44
CA MET A 67 2.71 2.78 11.59
C MET A 67 2.24 1.52 12.33
N LYS A 68 1.09 0.95 11.94
CA LYS A 68 0.50 -0.19 12.65
C LYS A 68 1.16 -1.52 12.27
N THR A 69 1.64 -1.61 11.03
CA THR A 69 2.17 -2.85 10.46
C THR A 69 3.54 -2.64 9.80
N PRO A 70 4.60 -2.34 10.58
CA PRO A 70 5.92 -2.20 10.02
C PRO A 70 6.39 -3.56 9.44
N GLU A 71 6.96 -3.52 8.22
CA GLU A 71 7.53 -4.69 7.55
C GLU A 71 9.06 -4.60 7.54
N VAL A 72 9.70 -5.77 7.64
CA VAL A 72 11.15 -5.92 7.41
C VAL A 72 11.37 -6.30 5.97
N GLN A 73 12.15 -5.53 5.24
CA GLN A 73 12.66 -5.89 3.92
C GLN A 73 14.11 -6.36 4.07
N ALA A 74 14.39 -7.60 3.71
CA ALA A 74 15.74 -8.16 3.79
C ALA A 74 16.14 -8.82 2.47
N PHE A 75 17.43 -8.79 2.17
CA PHE A 75 18.02 -9.47 1.01
C PHE A 75 18.83 -10.67 1.49
N VAL A 76 18.47 -11.83 1.01
CA VAL A 76 19.13 -13.09 1.39
C VAL A 76 19.68 -13.81 0.16
N PRO A 77 20.73 -14.64 0.30
CA PRO A 77 21.25 -15.42 -0.81
C PRO A 77 20.17 -16.29 -1.48
N SER A 78 20.09 -16.28 -2.79
CA SER A 78 19.05 -16.99 -3.56
C SER A 78 19.04 -18.50 -3.28
N LEU A 79 20.17 -19.08 -2.91
CA LEU A 79 20.28 -20.51 -2.53
C LEU A 79 19.42 -20.86 -1.29
N TRP A 80 19.07 -19.87 -0.47
CA TRP A 80 18.26 -20.11 0.73
C TRP A 80 16.79 -20.43 0.42
N VAL A 81 16.31 -20.16 -0.79
CA VAL A 81 14.96 -20.55 -1.26
C VAL A 81 14.69 -22.05 -1.04
N ARG A 82 15.74 -22.90 -0.99
CA ARG A 82 15.59 -24.34 -0.75
C ARG A 82 14.96 -24.67 0.59
N TRP A 83 15.17 -23.82 1.62
CA TRP A 83 14.69 -24.06 2.97
C TRP A 83 13.89 -22.87 3.54
N LEU A 84 14.09 -21.68 3.01
CA LEU A 84 13.41 -20.48 3.46
C LEU A 84 11.98 -20.45 2.93
N LYS A 85 11.01 -20.41 3.81
CA LYS A 85 9.58 -20.43 3.48
C LYS A 85 8.85 -19.33 4.23
N SER A 86 7.59 -19.08 3.83
CA SER A 86 6.69 -18.26 4.65
C SER A 86 6.59 -18.81 6.07
N ASP A 87 6.39 -17.95 7.04
CA ASP A 87 6.37 -18.21 8.48
C ASP A 87 7.71 -18.70 9.08
N THR A 88 8.82 -18.77 8.31
CA THR A 88 10.14 -19.02 8.87
C THR A 88 10.49 -17.90 9.85
N PRO A 89 10.78 -18.21 11.15
CA PRO A 89 11.16 -17.22 12.15
C PRO A 89 12.59 -16.74 11.92
N PHE A 90 12.81 -15.46 12.21
CA PHE A 90 14.12 -14.84 12.21
C PHE A 90 14.17 -13.70 13.23
N THR A 91 15.36 -13.21 13.54
CA THR A 91 15.55 -12.07 14.42
C THR A 91 16.15 -10.91 13.65
N VAL A 92 15.76 -9.69 14.02
CA VAL A 92 16.30 -8.45 13.46
C VAL A 92 16.87 -7.62 14.59
N THR A 93 18.14 -7.28 14.49
CA THR A 93 18.77 -6.30 15.37
C THR A 93 18.85 -4.98 14.62
N LEU A 94 18.13 -3.98 15.11
CA LEU A 94 18.11 -2.64 14.51
C LEU A 94 19.29 -1.80 15.03
N GLU A 95 19.95 -1.08 14.12
CA GLU A 95 21.12 -0.24 14.47
C GLU A 95 20.70 0.97 15.30
N GLU A 96 19.54 1.59 14.99
CA GLU A 96 19.08 2.80 15.63
C GLU A 96 18.64 2.60 17.08
N THR A 97 18.11 1.41 17.41
CA THR A 97 17.65 1.09 18.75
C THR A 97 18.64 0.22 19.54
N GLY A 98 19.53 -0.49 18.83
CA GLY A 98 20.39 -1.54 19.38
C GLY A 98 19.63 -2.76 19.91
N LYS A 99 18.33 -2.83 19.69
CA LYS A 99 17.46 -3.92 20.19
C LYS A 99 17.25 -4.99 19.12
N THR A 100 16.98 -6.21 19.62
CA THR A 100 16.66 -7.36 18.76
C THR A 100 15.18 -7.69 18.84
N TYR A 101 14.54 -7.82 17.70
CA TYR A 101 13.12 -8.08 17.55
C TYR A 101 12.90 -9.43 16.89
N GLN A 102 11.84 -10.11 17.29
CA GLN A 102 11.39 -11.35 16.65
C GLN A 102 10.52 -11.04 15.45
N ALA A 103 10.79 -11.69 14.36
CA ALA A 103 10.04 -11.55 13.12
C ALA A 103 9.85 -12.91 12.44
N LYS A 104 8.92 -12.97 11.50
CA LYS A 104 8.71 -14.13 10.63
C LYS A 104 8.57 -13.68 9.18
N ILE A 105 8.92 -14.55 8.25
CA ILE A 105 8.76 -14.28 6.83
C ILE A 105 7.27 -14.25 6.51
N ALA A 106 6.80 -13.14 5.94
CA ALA A 106 5.46 -12.99 5.41
C ALA A 106 5.40 -13.50 3.97
N ARG A 107 6.37 -13.11 3.14
CA ARG A 107 6.45 -13.51 1.74
C ARG A 107 7.86 -13.42 1.19
N LEU A 108 8.14 -14.24 0.18
CA LEU A 108 9.33 -14.12 -0.65
C LEU A 108 8.96 -13.48 -1.98
N VAL A 109 9.77 -12.54 -2.45
CA VAL A 109 9.61 -11.98 -3.79
C VAL A 109 10.08 -13.01 -4.80
N GLY A 110 9.22 -13.36 -5.76
CA GLY A 110 9.48 -14.44 -6.74
C GLY A 110 10.52 -14.08 -7.82
N LYS A 111 11.46 -13.15 -7.53
CA LYS A 111 12.49 -12.71 -8.46
C LYS A 111 13.85 -12.74 -7.78
N VAL A 112 14.80 -13.37 -8.44
CA VAL A 112 16.22 -13.37 -8.05
C VAL A 112 16.91 -12.22 -8.79
N ASP A 113 17.68 -11.42 -8.07
CA ASP A 113 18.62 -10.50 -8.69
C ASP A 113 19.83 -11.27 -9.21
N ALA A 114 20.06 -11.21 -10.52
CA ALA A 114 21.11 -12.01 -11.18
C ALA A 114 22.52 -11.51 -10.88
N VAL A 115 22.68 -10.23 -10.52
CA VAL A 115 23.98 -9.62 -10.25
C VAL A 115 24.44 -9.91 -8.83
N SER A 116 23.58 -9.66 -7.85
CA SER A 116 23.87 -9.89 -6.43
C SER A 116 23.61 -11.34 -6.00
N GLN A 117 22.92 -12.12 -6.81
CA GLN A 117 22.45 -13.48 -6.49
C GLN A 117 21.61 -13.53 -5.20
N THR A 118 20.84 -12.48 -4.95
CA THR A 118 19.97 -12.37 -3.79
C THR A 118 18.50 -12.45 -4.16
N ILE A 119 17.69 -12.76 -3.18
CA ILE A 119 16.23 -12.67 -3.23
C ILE A 119 15.76 -11.74 -2.11
N GLU A 120 14.79 -10.93 -2.43
CA GLU A 120 14.13 -10.07 -1.46
C GLU A 120 13.08 -10.86 -0.69
N VAL A 121 13.10 -10.73 0.62
CA VAL A 121 12.11 -11.31 1.53
C VAL A 121 11.47 -10.21 2.36
N HIS A 122 10.16 -10.33 2.57
CA HIS A 122 9.40 -9.46 3.45
C HIS A 122 9.03 -10.22 4.71
N GLY A 123 9.33 -9.63 5.84
CA GLY A 123 8.98 -10.16 7.15
C GLY A 123 8.05 -9.23 7.91
N MET A 124 7.31 -9.81 8.84
CA MET A 124 6.51 -9.07 9.80
C MET A 124 7.03 -9.33 11.20
N PHE A 125 7.01 -8.30 12.04
CA PHE A 125 7.32 -8.45 13.45
C PHE A 125 6.23 -9.28 14.14
N LEU A 126 6.61 -10.08 15.13
CA LEU A 126 5.64 -10.89 15.90
C LEU A 126 4.87 -10.06 16.90
N GLU A 127 5.46 -8.97 17.35
CA GLU A 127 4.88 -8.03 18.31
C GLU A 127 4.86 -6.63 17.69
N ASN A 128 3.90 -5.83 18.12
CA ASN A 128 3.83 -4.43 17.71
C ASN A 128 4.73 -3.59 18.63
N HIS A 129 5.65 -2.84 18.02
CA HIS A 129 6.58 -1.98 18.72
C HIS A 129 6.40 -0.54 18.22
N GLU A 130 5.93 0.35 19.08
CA GLU A 130 5.67 1.76 18.74
C GLU A 130 6.94 2.54 18.36
N GLU A 131 8.10 2.02 18.78
CA GLU A 131 9.42 2.62 18.50
C GLU A 131 9.95 2.34 17.09
N LEU A 132 9.33 1.42 16.34
CA LEU A 132 9.75 1.09 14.98
C LEU A 132 9.34 2.20 14.01
N LEU A 133 10.30 2.73 13.29
CA LEU A 133 10.08 3.75 12.28
C LEU A 133 10.47 3.22 10.90
N SER A 134 9.73 3.65 9.88
CA SER A 134 10.10 3.36 8.49
C SER A 134 11.43 4.01 8.16
N GLY A 135 12.33 3.25 7.51
CA GLY A 135 13.67 3.68 7.13
C GLY A 135 14.76 3.28 8.13
N MET A 136 14.43 2.61 9.24
CA MET A 136 15.43 1.99 10.10
C MET A 136 16.15 0.87 9.39
N SER A 137 17.43 0.67 9.74
CA SER A 137 18.32 -0.36 9.20
C SER A 137 18.77 -1.33 10.27
N GLY A 138 19.22 -2.52 9.85
CA GLY A 138 19.66 -3.53 10.80
C GLY A 138 20.11 -4.83 10.16
N ILE A 139 20.42 -5.79 11.02
CA ILE A 139 20.91 -7.11 10.62
C ILE A 139 19.84 -8.16 10.94
N ALA A 140 19.41 -8.88 9.89
CA ALA A 140 18.49 -10.00 10.02
C ALA A 140 19.27 -11.31 10.11
N ILE A 141 18.99 -12.13 11.12
CA ILE A 141 19.62 -13.43 11.38
C ILE A 141 18.56 -14.53 11.19
N PHE A 142 18.76 -15.35 10.18
CA PHE A 142 17.93 -16.51 9.87
C PHE A 142 18.60 -17.80 10.38
N LYS A 143 17.89 -18.56 11.18
CA LYS A 143 18.36 -19.86 11.64
C LYS A 143 17.74 -20.93 10.76
N LYS A 144 18.57 -21.75 10.10
CA LYS A 144 18.09 -22.94 9.41
C LYS A 144 17.54 -23.91 10.47
N LEU A 145 16.24 -24.15 10.44
CA LEU A 145 15.64 -25.21 11.24
C LEU A 145 16.18 -26.54 10.69
N THR A 146 17.13 -27.14 11.38
CA THR A 146 17.44 -28.55 11.18
C THR A 146 16.23 -29.32 11.69
N ALA A 147 15.46 -29.93 10.77
CA ALA A 147 14.49 -30.93 11.18
C ALA A 147 15.28 -32.00 11.95
N ASN A 148 15.00 -32.14 13.24
CA ASN A 148 15.43 -33.36 13.96
C ASN A 148 14.69 -34.50 13.30
N GLU A 149 15.47 -35.47 12.80
CA GLU A 149 15.01 -36.80 12.44
C GLU A 149 14.28 -37.49 13.57
#